data_abbb6f12b20f5fe044f57655b0b5add4
#
_entry.id   abbb6f12b20f5fe044f57655b0b5add4
#
_cell.length_a   1.000
_cell.length_b   1.000
_cell.length_c   1.000
_cell.angle_alpha   90.00
_cell.angle_beta   90.00
_cell.angle_gamma   90.00
#
_symmetry.space_group_name_H-M   'P 1'
#
loop_
_entity.id
_entity.type
_entity.pdbx_description
1 polymer ?
#
loop_
_entity_poly.entity_id
_entity_poly.type
_entity_poly.pdbx_seq_one_letter_code
_entity_poly.pdbx_strand_id
1 'polypeptide(L)'
;MNEPQTVKSVPAYVPGHQLLAGKAVLITAAAGVGIGFAAAKRCAEEGCRALFISDIHERRLAQAVDTLRAETGLDAIYGRLCDVSAEEDVRALVADAEQKMAGVDVLINNAGLGGACRIVEMDDAQWSRVIDISLTGTFRMMRAMLPHMQQRGRGVIVNNASVLGWRAQAEQAHYAAAKAGVMALTRCSALEAAPYGVRVNAVAPSIALHDFLKKSASADLLDQLASREAFGRAAEVWEVANVMVFLASDYASYMTGEVLSVSSQHA
;
A
#
# COMPACT_ATOMS: atom_id res chain seq x y z
N MET A 1 41.42 6.36 8.96
CA MET A 1 40.26 5.75 8.27
C MET A 1 39.19 6.80 8.38
N ASN A 2 38.69 7.33 7.24
CA ASN A 2 37.59 8.28 7.28
C ASN A 2 36.34 7.53 7.78
N GLU A 3 35.67 8.06 8.80
CA GLU A 3 34.36 7.54 9.20
C GLU A 3 33.42 7.55 7.99
N PRO A 4 32.66 6.48 7.75
CA PRO A 4 31.72 6.44 6.65
C PRO A 4 30.71 7.58 6.84
N GLN A 5 30.64 8.52 5.90
CA GLN A 5 29.60 9.53 5.88
C GLN A 5 28.26 8.83 5.67
N THR A 6 27.37 8.88 6.66
CA THR A 6 25.99 8.41 6.52
C THR A 6 25.33 9.18 5.39
N VAL A 7 24.88 8.48 4.35
CA VAL A 7 24.20 9.09 3.20
C VAL A 7 22.78 9.48 3.65
N LYS A 8 22.67 10.63 4.30
CA LYS A 8 21.35 11.20 4.73
C LYS A 8 20.57 11.87 3.59
N SER A 9 21.18 11.99 2.41
CA SER A 9 20.54 12.65 1.27
C SER A 9 19.48 11.76 0.64
N VAL A 10 18.30 12.33 0.41
CA VAL A 10 17.27 11.71 -0.42
C VAL A 10 17.75 11.73 -1.87
N PRO A 11 17.71 10.60 -2.59
CA PRO A 11 18.09 10.58 -4.00
C PRO A 11 17.09 11.38 -4.84
N ALA A 12 17.49 11.73 -6.06
CA ALA A 12 16.58 12.38 -7.00
C ALA A 12 15.40 11.47 -7.34
N TYR A 13 14.23 12.06 -7.50
CA TYR A 13 13.04 11.35 -7.96
C TYR A 13 13.26 10.75 -9.35
N VAL A 14 12.96 9.47 -9.51
CA VAL A 14 13.18 8.74 -10.77
C VAL A 14 11.99 8.99 -11.71
N PRO A 15 12.23 9.41 -12.97
CA PRO A 15 11.13 9.56 -13.95
C PRO A 15 10.46 8.23 -14.28
N GLY A 16 9.25 8.27 -14.85
CA GLY A 16 8.51 7.07 -15.27
C GLY A 16 9.16 6.37 -16.46
N HIS A 17 9.03 5.04 -16.49
CA HIS A 17 9.60 4.15 -17.52
C HIS A 17 8.54 3.28 -18.21
N GLN A 18 7.25 3.66 -18.12
CA GLN A 18 6.12 2.94 -18.72
C GLN A 18 5.92 1.52 -18.17
N LEU A 19 6.29 1.27 -16.91
CA LEU A 19 6.20 -0.05 -16.27
C LEU A 19 4.76 -0.57 -16.17
N LEU A 20 3.78 0.32 -16.18
CA LEU A 20 2.35 -0.02 -16.11
C LEU A 20 1.59 0.35 -17.37
N ALA A 21 2.28 0.50 -18.51
CA ALA A 21 1.65 0.88 -19.77
C ALA A 21 0.43 -0.01 -20.08
N GLY A 22 -0.72 0.64 -20.29
CA GLY A 22 -1.98 -0.03 -20.62
C GLY A 22 -2.69 -0.74 -19.47
N LYS A 23 -2.16 -0.77 -18.25
CA LYS A 23 -2.80 -1.39 -17.07
C LYS A 23 -3.81 -0.44 -16.41
N ALA A 24 -4.88 -1.00 -15.88
CA ALA A 24 -5.84 -0.31 -15.00
C ALA A 24 -5.54 -0.64 -13.54
N VAL A 25 -5.43 0.38 -12.70
CA VAL A 25 -4.97 0.25 -11.31
C VAL A 25 -6.03 0.72 -10.33
N LEU A 26 -6.34 -0.09 -9.31
CA LEU A 26 -7.18 0.26 -8.16
C LEU A 26 -6.32 0.34 -6.89
N ILE A 27 -6.43 1.45 -6.13
CA ILE A 27 -5.66 1.66 -4.90
C ILE A 27 -6.59 2.09 -3.76
N THR A 28 -6.49 1.43 -2.62
CA THR A 28 -7.25 1.80 -1.41
C THR A 28 -6.51 2.80 -0.52
N ALA A 29 -7.25 3.67 0.18
CA ALA A 29 -6.72 4.71 1.08
C ALA A 29 -5.64 5.58 0.40
N ALA A 30 -5.98 6.11 -0.79
CA ALA A 30 -5.05 6.85 -1.63
C ALA A 30 -5.31 8.37 -1.65
N ALA A 31 -6.18 8.89 -0.77
CA ALA A 31 -6.37 10.32 -0.60
C ALA A 31 -5.46 10.90 0.47
N GLY A 32 -4.73 11.93 0.14
CA GLY A 32 -3.82 12.61 1.09
C GLY A 32 -2.37 12.64 0.60
N VAL A 33 -1.42 12.48 1.51
CA VAL A 33 0.02 12.66 1.25
C VAL A 33 0.85 11.43 1.66
N GLY A 34 0.21 10.28 1.87
CA GLY A 34 0.85 9.04 2.28
C GLY A 34 1.26 8.14 1.12
N ILE A 35 1.65 6.92 1.47
CA ILE A 35 2.11 5.90 0.52
C ILE A 35 1.07 5.63 -0.58
N GLY A 36 -0.23 5.59 -0.24
CA GLY A 36 -1.30 5.34 -1.21
C GLY A 36 -1.38 6.41 -2.31
N PHE A 37 -1.28 7.70 -1.94
CA PHE A 37 -1.25 8.78 -2.92
C PHE A 37 0.02 8.76 -3.77
N ALA A 38 1.18 8.53 -3.14
CA ALA A 38 2.45 8.39 -3.86
C ALA A 38 2.41 7.21 -4.85
N ALA A 39 1.81 6.07 -4.45
CA ALA A 39 1.61 4.93 -5.34
C ALA A 39 0.66 5.27 -6.51
N ALA A 40 -0.43 6.01 -6.24
CA ALA A 40 -1.37 6.46 -7.26
C ALA A 40 -0.69 7.37 -8.29
N LYS A 41 0.05 8.37 -7.83
CA LYS A 41 0.84 9.26 -8.68
C LYS A 41 1.87 8.47 -9.50
N ARG A 42 2.63 7.59 -8.83
CA ARG A 42 3.64 6.78 -9.50
C ARG A 42 3.04 5.85 -10.56
N CYS A 43 1.90 5.22 -10.30
CA CYS A 43 1.21 4.40 -11.30
C CYS A 43 0.81 5.19 -12.55
N ALA A 44 0.33 6.43 -12.38
CA ALA A 44 0.01 7.30 -13.50
C ALA A 44 1.26 7.71 -14.30
N GLU A 45 2.35 8.09 -13.63
CA GLU A 45 3.63 8.42 -14.25
C GLU A 45 4.26 7.22 -14.99
N GLU A 46 3.96 5.99 -14.57
CA GLU A 46 4.36 4.75 -15.23
C GLU A 46 3.40 4.31 -16.33
N GLY A 47 2.53 5.21 -16.79
CA GLY A 47 1.71 5.03 -17.99
C GLY A 47 0.51 4.11 -17.81
N CYS A 48 -0.06 3.97 -16.60
CA CYS A 48 -1.31 3.24 -16.47
C CYS A 48 -2.41 3.92 -17.30
N ARG A 49 -3.31 3.11 -17.93
CA ARG A 49 -4.37 3.63 -18.78
C ARG A 49 -5.54 4.24 -18.01
N ALA A 50 -5.72 3.80 -16.77
CA ALA A 50 -6.77 4.26 -15.87
C ALA A 50 -6.38 4.00 -14.42
N LEU A 51 -6.79 4.90 -13.54
CA LEU A 51 -6.53 4.85 -12.11
C LEU A 51 -7.83 5.01 -11.34
N PHE A 52 -8.08 4.13 -10.39
CA PHE A 52 -9.19 4.25 -9.44
C PHE A 52 -8.63 4.34 -8.03
N ILE A 53 -9.00 5.36 -7.29
CA ILE A 53 -8.58 5.53 -5.90
C ILE A 53 -9.78 5.52 -4.96
N SER A 54 -9.59 5.01 -3.74
CA SER A 54 -10.61 5.09 -2.71
C SER A 54 -10.06 5.64 -1.40
N ASP A 55 -10.94 6.21 -0.60
CA ASP A 55 -10.67 6.66 0.77
C ASP A 55 -11.99 6.77 1.55
N ILE A 56 -11.92 6.89 2.87
CA ILE A 56 -13.09 7.15 3.72
C ILE A 56 -13.42 8.64 3.84
N HIS A 57 -12.57 9.53 3.35
CA HIS A 57 -12.70 10.98 3.48
C HIS A 57 -13.06 11.65 2.15
N GLU A 58 -14.33 12.01 1.99
CA GLU A 58 -14.89 12.56 0.75
C GLU A 58 -14.10 13.76 0.19
N ARG A 59 -13.90 14.80 1.01
CA ARG A 59 -13.20 16.00 0.57
C ARG A 59 -11.76 15.72 0.14
N ARG A 60 -11.03 14.89 0.90
CA ARG A 60 -9.65 14.53 0.55
C ARG A 60 -9.60 13.69 -0.72
N LEU A 61 -10.58 12.80 -0.91
CA LEU A 61 -10.66 11.97 -2.10
C LEU A 61 -10.88 12.83 -3.36
N ALA A 62 -11.83 13.77 -3.33
CA ALA A 62 -12.06 14.69 -4.45
C ALA A 62 -10.79 15.50 -4.77
N GLN A 63 -10.15 16.09 -3.76
CA GLN A 63 -8.90 16.81 -3.93
C GLN A 63 -7.79 15.95 -4.52
N ALA A 64 -7.66 14.69 -4.08
CA ALA A 64 -6.65 13.77 -4.58
C ALA A 64 -6.85 13.45 -6.06
N VAL A 65 -8.09 13.21 -6.50
CA VAL A 65 -8.43 12.99 -7.92
C VAL A 65 -8.02 14.18 -8.75
N ASP A 66 -8.38 15.40 -8.34
CA ASP A 66 -8.07 16.62 -9.08
C ASP A 66 -6.56 16.89 -9.13
N THR A 67 -5.86 16.69 -8.00
CA THR A 67 -4.40 16.85 -7.93
C THR A 67 -3.69 15.85 -8.84
N LEU A 68 -4.09 14.57 -8.80
CA LEU A 68 -3.50 13.55 -9.65
C LEU A 68 -3.68 13.86 -11.13
N ARG A 69 -4.88 14.30 -11.56
CA ARG A 69 -5.11 14.71 -12.94
C ARG A 69 -4.20 15.87 -13.34
N ALA A 70 -4.12 16.90 -12.51
CA ALA A 70 -3.30 18.09 -12.77
C ALA A 70 -1.80 17.76 -12.85
N GLU A 71 -1.30 16.89 -11.97
CA GLU A 71 0.13 16.58 -11.90
C GLU A 71 0.59 15.55 -12.91
N THR A 72 -0.29 14.64 -13.34
CA THR A 72 0.11 13.50 -14.19
C THR A 72 -0.41 13.60 -15.63
N GLY A 73 -1.41 14.45 -15.87
CA GLY A 73 -2.08 14.57 -17.18
C GLY A 73 -2.95 13.36 -17.54
N LEU A 74 -3.17 12.42 -16.63
CA LEU A 74 -4.06 11.28 -16.85
C LEU A 74 -5.51 11.68 -16.57
N ASP A 75 -6.36 11.74 -17.59
CA ASP A 75 -7.77 12.09 -17.44
C ASP A 75 -8.60 10.97 -16.79
N ALA A 76 -8.26 9.71 -17.09
CA ALA A 76 -8.98 8.53 -16.63
C ALA A 76 -8.68 8.21 -15.15
N ILE A 77 -8.90 9.16 -14.25
CA ILE A 77 -8.77 9.00 -12.81
C ILE A 77 -10.15 9.09 -12.16
N TYR A 78 -10.51 8.05 -11.42
CA TYR A 78 -11.79 7.91 -10.74
C TYR A 78 -11.60 7.81 -9.23
N GLY A 79 -12.63 8.18 -8.48
CA GLY A 79 -12.64 8.09 -7.02
C GLY A 79 -13.97 7.57 -6.49
N ARG A 80 -13.95 6.77 -5.43
CA ARG A 80 -15.13 6.33 -4.69
C ARG A 80 -14.84 6.26 -3.19
N LEU A 81 -15.78 6.72 -2.38
CA LEU A 81 -15.75 6.48 -0.94
C LEU A 81 -15.83 4.98 -0.66
N CYS A 82 -14.98 4.52 0.23
CA CYS A 82 -14.98 3.13 0.66
C CYS A 82 -14.37 3.01 2.07
N ASP A 83 -15.14 2.49 2.99
CA ASP A 83 -14.63 1.93 4.23
C ASP A 83 -14.33 0.45 4.00
N VAL A 84 -13.05 0.06 4.02
CA VAL A 84 -12.63 -1.33 3.81
C VAL A 84 -13.09 -2.27 4.93
N SER A 85 -13.56 -1.72 6.06
CA SER A 85 -14.20 -2.49 7.13
C SER A 85 -15.66 -2.86 6.82
N ALA A 86 -16.28 -2.21 5.82
CA ALA A 86 -17.63 -2.48 5.36
C ALA A 86 -17.64 -3.31 4.07
N GLU A 87 -18.18 -4.52 4.14
CA GLU A 87 -18.24 -5.45 2.99
C GLU A 87 -18.99 -4.87 1.79
N GLU A 88 -20.09 -4.14 2.04
CA GLU A 88 -20.91 -3.54 0.99
C GLU A 88 -20.14 -2.44 0.24
N ASP A 89 -19.37 -1.62 0.96
CA ASP A 89 -18.52 -0.58 0.35
C ASP A 89 -17.45 -1.20 -0.54
N VAL A 90 -16.81 -2.27 -0.06
CA VAL A 90 -15.77 -2.99 -0.82
C VAL A 90 -16.35 -3.57 -2.11
N ARG A 91 -17.50 -4.23 -2.05
CA ARG A 91 -18.17 -4.78 -3.24
C ARG A 91 -18.56 -3.69 -4.23
N ALA A 92 -19.12 -2.60 -3.73
CA ALA A 92 -19.48 -1.45 -4.56
C ALA A 92 -18.27 -0.77 -5.21
N LEU A 93 -17.14 -0.66 -4.48
CA LEU A 93 -15.89 -0.13 -5.01
C LEU A 93 -15.35 -1.01 -6.16
N VAL A 94 -15.27 -2.32 -5.94
CA VAL A 94 -14.76 -3.26 -6.97
C VAL A 94 -15.66 -3.25 -8.20
N ALA A 95 -16.97 -3.30 -8.04
CA ALA A 95 -17.92 -3.29 -9.15
C ALA A 95 -17.80 -1.98 -9.98
N ASP A 96 -17.72 -0.82 -9.32
CA ASP A 96 -17.57 0.48 -9.98
C ASP A 96 -16.22 0.58 -10.72
N ALA A 97 -15.13 0.10 -10.12
CA ALA A 97 -13.81 0.09 -10.73
C ALA A 97 -13.76 -0.84 -11.96
N GLU A 98 -14.29 -2.06 -11.86
CA GLU A 98 -14.39 -3.00 -12.99
C GLU A 98 -15.19 -2.40 -14.15
N GLN A 99 -16.31 -1.75 -13.86
CA GLN A 99 -17.16 -1.13 -14.88
C GLN A 99 -16.46 0.06 -15.55
N LYS A 100 -15.97 1.03 -14.77
CA LYS A 100 -15.41 2.28 -15.32
C LYS A 100 -14.08 2.10 -16.04
N MET A 101 -13.29 1.11 -15.61
CA MET A 101 -11.99 0.83 -16.19
C MET A 101 -11.99 -0.35 -17.17
N ALA A 102 -13.15 -0.96 -17.46
CA ALA A 102 -13.25 -2.16 -18.28
C ALA A 102 -12.29 -3.28 -17.82
N GLY A 103 -12.27 -3.50 -16.50
CA GLY A 103 -11.42 -4.45 -15.81
C GLY A 103 -10.24 -3.81 -15.08
N VAL A 104 -9.93 -4.35 -13.89
CA VAL A 104 -8.81 -3.94 -13.02
C VAL A 104 -7.65 -4.92 -13.21
N ASP A 105 -6.52 -4.45 -13.71
CA ASP A 105 -5.32 -5.29 -13.90
C ASP A 105 -4.46 -5.36 -12.63
N VAL A 106 -4.45 -4.29 -11.82
CA VAL A 106 -3.65 -4.18 -10.60
C VAL A 106 -4.50 -3.68 -9.44
N LEU A 107 -4.48 -4.40 -8.32
CA LEU A 107 -5.02 -3.96 -7.03
C LEU A 107 -3.87 -3.67 -6.06
N ILE A 108 -3.81 -2.46 -5.51
CA ILE A 108 -2.90 -2.11 -4.42
C ILE A 108 -3.71 -1.92 -3.14
N ASN A 109 -3.61 -2.86 -2.21
CA ASN A 109 -4.22 -2.79 -0.89
C ASN A 109 -3.32 -1.97 0.03
N ASN A 110 -3.61 -0.68 0.15
CA ASN A 110 -2.84 0.24 0.98
C ASN A 110 -3.58 0.66 2.25
N ALA A 111 -4.89 0.47 2.33
CA ALA A 111 -5.66 0.80 3.53
C ALA A 111 -5.09 0.11 4.78
N GLY A 112 -4.94 0.88 5.85
CA GLY A 112 -4.44 0.39 7.12
C GLY A 112 -4.56 1.44 8.21
N LEU A 113 -4.69 0.97 9.42
CA LEU A 113 -4.76 1.78 10.64
C LEU A 113 -3.72 1.25 11.63
N GLY A 114 -2.90 2.15 12.16
CA GLY A 114 -2.03 1.90 13.29
C GLY A 114 -2.57 2.58 14.55
N GLY A 115 -1.79 2.54 15.59
CA GLY A 115 -2.06 3.20 16.88
C GLY A 115 -0.99 2.76 17.88
N ALA A 116 -0.89 3.44 18.99
CA ALA A 116 0.01 3.08 20.09
C ALA A 116 -0.84 2.79 21.33
N CYS A 117 -0.73 1.56 21.86
CA CYS A 117 -1.40 1.15 23.08
C CYS A 117 -0.67 -0.04 23.70
N ARG A 118 -0.40 0.04 25.02
CA ARG A 118 0.18 -1.10 25.75
C ARG A 118 -0.84 -2.23 25.80
N ILE A 119 -0.36 -3.48 25.69
CA ILE A 119 -1.23 -4.66 25.62
C ILE A 119 -2.18 -4.77 26.83
N VAL A 120 -1.72 -4.33 28.02
CA VAL A 120 -2.50 -4.38 29.26
C VAL A 120 -3.55 -3.25 29.35
N GLU A 121 -3.47 -2.24 28.48
CA GLU A 121 -4.35 -1.07 28.43
C GLU A 121 -5.27 -1.12 27.18
N MET A 122 -4.97 -2.02 26.25
CA MET A 122 -5.70 -2.15 24.98
C MET A 122 -7.05 -2.83 25.22
N ASP A 123 -8.13 -2.16 24.84
CA ASP A 123 -9.46 -2.77 24.85
C ASP A 123 -9.74 -3.54 23.56
N ASP A 124 -10.79 -4.37 23.60
CA ASP A 124 -11.21 -5.20 22.46
C ASP A 124 -11.62 -4.36 21.25
N ALA A 125 -12.15 -3.16 21.45
CA ALA A 125 -12.55 -2.28 20.36
C ALA A 125 -11.34 -1.71 19.62
N GLN A 126 -10.29 -1.29 20.34
CA GLN A 126 -9.03 -0.84 19.76
C GLN A 126 -8.36 -1.96 18.97
N TRP A 127 -8.27 -3.15 19.57
CA TRP A 127 -7.74 -4.35 18.91
C TRP A 127 -8.51 -4.65 17.63
N SER A 128 -9.83 -4.83 17.75
CA SER A 128 -10.68 -5.25 16.65
C SER A 128 -10.68 -4.24 15.50
N ARG A 129 -10.66 -2.93 15.81
CA ARG A 129 -10.62 -1.88 14.79
C ARG A 129 -9.36 -1.95 13.92
N VAL A 130 -8.19 -2.15 14.53
CA VAL A 130 -6.93 -2.24 13.79
C VAL A 130 -6.88 -3.51 12.95
N ILE A 131 -7.31 -4.65 13.51
CA ILE A 131 -7.40 -5.93 12.78
C ILE A 131 -8.39 -5.81 11.61
N ASP A 132 -9.57 -5.24 11.87
CA ASP A 132 -10.63 -5.17 10.85
C ASP A 132 -10.24 -4.29 9.67
N ILE A 133 -9.63 -3.14 9.90
CA ILE A 133 -9.19 -2.26 8.81
C ILE A 133 -7.93 -2.81 8.12
N SER A 134 -6.90 -3.21 8.88
CA SER A 134 -5.57 -3.48 8.31
C SER A 134 -5.42 -4.90 7.76
N LEU A 135 -6.12 -5.88 8.32
CA LEU A 135 -6.07 -7.27 7.89
C LEU A 135 -7.36 -7.70 7.19
N THR A 136 -8.50 -7.60 7.87
CA THR A 136 -9.78 -8.05 7.32
C THR A 136 -10.19 -7.21 6.10
N GLY A 137 -9.90 -5.91 6.10
CA GLY A 137 -10.13 -5.03 4.95
C GLY A 137 -9.31 -5.46 3.72
N THR A 138 -8.03 -5.80 3.90
CA THR A 138 -7.20 -6.38 2.84
C THR A 138 -7.79 -7.69 2.32
N PHE A 139 -8.22 -8.58 3.22
CA PHE A 139 -8.90 -9.84 2.85
C PHE A 139 -10.19 -9.57 2.06
N ARG A 140 -11.07 -8.64 2.51
CA ARG A 140 -12.31 -8.30 1.80
C ARG A 140 -12.03 -7.81 0.37
N MET A 141 -11.07 -6.90 0.21
CA MET A 141 -10.68 -6.39 -1.10
C MET A 141 -10.16 -7.51 -2.02
N MET A 142 -9.32 -8.39 -1.51
CA MET A 142 -8.80 -9.53 -2.27
C MET A 142 -9.93 -10.48 -2.65
N ARG A 143 -10.81 -10.83 -1.71
CA ARG A 143 -11.96 -11.71 -1.94
C ARG A 143 -12.91 -11.15 -3.00
N ALA A 144 -13.12 -9.84 -3.04
CA ALA A 144 -13.97 -9.20 -4.03
C ALA A 144 -13.31 -9.13 -5.41
N MET A 145 -11.98 -8.90 -5.48
CA MET A 145 -11.27 -8.69 -6.75
C MET A 145 -10.80 -9.99 -7.42
N LEU A 146 -10.35 -10.98 -6.65
CA LEU A 146 -9.78 -12.23 -7.20
C LEU A 146 -10.68 -12.94 -8.21
N PRO A 147 -12.00 -13.07 -8.02
CA PRO A 147 -12.87 -13.72 -9.01
C PRO A 147 -12.82 -13.04 -10.39
N HIS A 148 -12.75 -11.71 -10.44
CA HIS A 148 -12.65 -10.95 -11.70
C HIS A 148 -11.31 -11.19 -12.38
N MET A 149 -10.21 -11.18 -11.63
CA MET A 149 -8.87 -11.44 -12.16
C MET A 149 -8.74 -12.90 -12.64
N GLN A 150 -9.26 -13.87 -11.87
CA GLN A 150 -9.27 -15.29 -12.25
C GLN A 150 -10.06 -15.53 -13.54
N GLN A 151 -11.23 -14.91 -13.68
CA GLN A 151 -12.04 -15.01 -14.90
C GLN A 151 -11.29 -14.50 -16.15
N ARG A 152 -10.47 -13.44 -15.97
CA ARG A 152 -9.65 -12.89 -17.06
C ARG A 152 -8.34 -13.64 -17.29
N GLY A 153 -7.96 -14.57 -16.41
CA GLY A 153 -6.69 -15.29 -16.49
C GLY A 153 -5.46 -14.43 -16.25
N ARG A 154 -5.62 -13.28 -15.61
CA ARG A 154 -4.53 -12.33 -15.33
C ARG A 154 -4.90 -11.34 -14.24
N GLY A 155 -3.91 -10.87 -13.50
CA GLY A 155 -4.04 -9.82 -12.50
C GLY A 155 -2.83 -9.75 -11.59
N VAL A 156 -2.68 -8.64 -10.89
CA VAL A 156 -1.64 -8.47 -9.87
C VAL A 156 -2.25 -7.81 -8.64
N ILE A 157 -1.96 -8.37 -7.48
CA ILE A 157 -2.29 -7.78 -6.18
C ILE A 157 -1.01 -7.45 -5.44
N VAL A 158 -0.90 -6.22 -4.94
CA VAL A 158 0.20 -5.76 -4.08
C VAL A 158 -0.38 -5.31 -2.75
N ASN A 159 -0.02 -6.00 -1.68
CA ASN A 159 -0.48 -5.69 -0.33
C ASN A 159 0.54 -4.82 0.41
N ASN A 160 0.09 -3.80 1.13
CA ASN A 160 0.94 -2.99 1.99
C ASN A 160 0.98 -3.59 3.40
N ALA A 161 2.02 -4.40 3.68
CA ALA A 161 2.33 -4.94 5.00
C ALA A 161 3.12 -3.91 5.85
N SER A 162 4.09 -4.33 6.63
CA SER A 162 5.03 -3.50 7.39
C SER A 162 6.16 -4.37 7.91
N VAL A 163 7.34 -3.81 8.13
CA VAL A 163 8.41 -4.52 8.87
C VAL A 163 7.98 -4.96 10.27
N LEU A 164 6.96 -4.33 10.86
CA LEU A 164 6.38 -4.76 12.14
C LEU A 164 5.63 -6.10 12.05
N GLY A 165 5.37 -6.63 10.85
CA GLY A 165 4.94 -8.01 10.69
C GLY A 165 6.05 -9.05 11.00
N TRP A 166 7.31 -8.63 10.99
CA TRP A 166 8.49 -9.45 11.35
C TRP A 166 9.15 -9.02 12.65
N ARG A 167 9.03 -7.72 13.01
CA ARG A 167 9.76 -7.11 14.14
C ARG A 167 8.81 -6.73 15.26
N ALA A 168 9.37 -6.65 16.46
CA ALA A 168 8.65 -6.17 17.63
C ALA A 168 8.86 -4.66 17.82
N GLN A 169 7.78 -3.98 18.19
CA GLN A 169 7.80 -2.63 18.72
C GLN A 169 6.78 -2.54 19.86
N ALA A 170 7.19 -1.94 20.98
CA ALA A 170 6.27 -1.71 22.10
C ALA A 170 5.02 -0.93 21.64
N GLU A 171 3.88 -1.20 22.25
CA GLU A 171 2.59 -0.55 21.98
C GLU A 171 1.98 -0.82 20.58
N GLN A 172 2.57 -1.73 19.79
CA GLN A 172 2.15 -2.04 18.42
C GLN A 172 1.58 -3.45 18.25
N ALA A 173 1.17 -4.14 19.32
CA ALA A 173 0.77 -5.55 19.27
C ALA A 173 -0.34 -5.82 18.24
N HIS A 174 -1.41 -5.02 18.22
CA HIS A 174 -2.52 -5.15 17.28
C HIS A 174 -2.08 -4.90 15.82
N TYR A 175 -1.27 -3.86 15.59
CA TYR A 175 -0.80 -3.52 14.26
C TYR A 175 0.20 -4.56 13.72
N ALA A 176 1.14 -4.98 14.56
CA ALA A 176 2.10 -6.04 14.21
C ALA A 176 1.38 -7.36 13.88
N ALA A 177 0.39 -7.75 14.67
CA ALA A 177 -0.44 -8.94 14.40
C ALA A 177 -1.19 -8.81 13.05
N ALA A 178 -1.81 -7.64 12.79
CA ALA A 178 -2.49 -7.39 11.53
C ALA A 178 -1.51 -7.49 10.33
N LYS A 179 -0.34 -6.86 10.43
CA LYS A 179 0.64 -6.84 9.33
C LYS A 179 1.33 -8.18 9.10
N ALA A 180 1.58 -8.97 10.16
CA ALA A 180 1.99 -10.37 10.05
C ALA A 180 0.89 -11.21 9.36
N GLY A 181 -0.38 -10.97 9.71
CA GLY A 181 -1.53 -11.58 9.05
C GLY A 181 -1.60 -11.25 7.55
N VAL A 182 -1.35 -10.00 7.15
CA VAL A 182 -1.28 -9.61 5.74
C VAL A 182 -0.19 -10.36 4.99
N MET A 183 0.99 -10.57 5.60
CA MET A 183 2.07 -11.35 5.00
C MET A 183 1.68 -12.82 4.79
N ALA A 184 1.02 -13.43 5.79
CA ALA A 184 0.51 -14.80 5.69
C ALA A 184 -0.59 -14.92 4.64
N LEU A 185 -1.56 -13.98 4.63
CA LEU A 185 -2.63 -13.88 3.63
C LEU A 185 -2.05 -13.77 2.22
N THR A 186 -1.02 -12.95 2.02
CA THR A 186 -0.32 -12.79 0.73
C THR A 186 0.22 -14.13 0.23
N ARG A 187 0.93 -14.87 1.07
CA ARG A 187 1.53 -16.16 0.69
C ARG A 187 0.48 -17.22 0.33
N CYS A 188 -0.56 -17.35 1.17
CA CYS A 188 -1.62 -18.33 0.93
C CYS A 188 -2.39 -18.00 -0.35
N SER A 189 -2.81 -16.74 -0.50
CA SER A 189 -3.59 -16.32 -1.69
C SER A 189 -2.77 -16.39 -2.97
N ALA A 190 -1.46 -16.22 -2.92
CA ALA A 190 -0.58 -16.37 -4.07
C ALA A 190 -0.63 -17.80 -4.64
N LEU A 191 -0.62 -18.82 -3.79
CA LEU A 191 -0.74 -20.22 -4.21
C LEU A 191 -2.11 -20.52 -4.83
N GLU A 192 -3.19 -19.96 -4.27
CA GLU A 192 -4.54 -20.13 -4.78
C GLU A 192 -4.78 -19.38 -6.11
N ALA A 193 -4.10 -18.24 -6.30
CA ALA A 193 -4.29 -17.37 -7.46
C ALA A 193 -3.38 -17.73 -8.65
N ALA A 194 -2.20 -18.32 -8.40
CA ALA A 194 -1.21 -18.64 -9.43
C ALA A 194 -1.73 -19.53 -10.57
N PRO A 195 -2.56 -20.58 -10.33
CA PRO A 195 -3.13 -21.38 -11.41
C PRO A 195 -3.98 -20.59 -12.41
N TYR A 196 -4.43 -19.41 -12.03
CA TYR A 196 -5.23 -18.51 -12.87
C TYR A 196 -4.43 -17.35 -13.47
N GLY A 197 -3.10 -17.40 -13.41
CA GLY A 197 -2.25 -16.33 -13.94
C GLY A 197 -2.27 -15.04 -13.10
N VAL A 198 -2.68 -15.10 -11.85
CA VAL A 198 -2.74 -13.94 -10.93
C VAL A 198 -1.58 -13.99 -9.95
N ARG A 199 -0.85 -12.89 -9.81
CA ARG A 199 0.24 -12.75 -8.84
C ARG A 199 -0.21 -11.96 -7.61
N VAL A 200 0.23 -12.40 -6.44
CA VAL A 200 -0.06 -11.70 -5.17
C VAL A 200 1.24 -11.54 -4.40
N ASN A 201 1.66 -10.30 -4.18
CA ASN A 201 2.87 -9.98 -3.41
C ASN A 201 2.58 -8.90 -2.38
N ALA A 202 3.52 -8.63 -1.50
CA ALA A 202 3.45 -7.56 -0.54
C ALA A 202 4.74 -6.74 -0.47
N VAL A 203 4.61 -5.48 -0.09
CA VAL A 203 5.72 -4.67 0.42
C VAL A 203 5.64 -4.59 1.93
N ALA A 204 6.78 -4.54 2.60
CA ALA A 204 6.89 -4.33 4.04
C ALA A 204 7.76 -3.10 4.31
N PRO A 205 7.17 -1.89 4.30
CA PRO A 205 7.91 -0.67 4.59
C PRO A 205 8.34 -0.61 6.06
N SER A 206 9.50 0.02 6.28
CA SER A 206 9.86 0.57 7.58
C SER A 206 9.22 1.95 7.76
N ILE A 207 9.92 2.89 8.38
CA ILE A 207 9.38 4.24 8.55
C ILE A 207 9.41 5.01 7.21
N ALA A 208 8.22 5.38 6.71
CA ALA A 208 8.07 6.29 5.59
C ALA A 208 7.39 7.58 6.06
N LEU A 209 8.08 8.71 5.94
CA LEU A 209 7.60 9.98 6.47
C LEU A 209 6.48 10.56 5.62
N HIS A 210 5.36 10.86 6.25
CA HIS A 210 4.24 11.62 5.69
C HIS A 210 3.54 12.42 6.78
N ASP A 211 2.77 13.42 6.40
CA ASP A 211 2.17 14.39 7.34
C ASP A 211 1.25 13.76 8.38
N PHE A 212 0.57 12.66 8.06
CA PHE A 212 -0.26 11.97 9.05
C PHE A 212 0.61 11.32 10.13
N LEU A 213 1.72 10.69 9.76
CA LEU A 213 2.65 10.10 10.72
C LEU A 213 3.28 11.19 11.62
N LYS A 214 3.68 12.33 11.01
CA LYS A 214 4.20 13.49 11.77
C LYS A 214 3.20 14.05 12.78
N LYS A 215 1.90 13.91 12.53
CA LYS A 215 0.83 14.35 13.46
C LYS A 215 0.50 13.33 14.54
N SER A 216 0.77 12.05 14.29
CA SER A 216 0.42 10.92 15.18
C SER A 216 1.56 10.43 16.07
N ALA A 217 2.80 10.85 15.80
CA ALA A 217 3.99 10.49 16.57
C ALA A 217 4.78 11.74 16.96
N SER A 218 5.46 11.70 18.10
CA SER A 218 6.34 12.80 18.53
C SER A 218 7.57 12.91 17.60
N ALA A 219 8.12 14.13 17.47
CA ALA A 219 9.35 14.35 16.70
C ALA A 219 10.50 13.47 17.21
N ASP A 220 10.67 13.36 18.51
CA ASP A 220 11.70 12.53 19.14
C ASP A 220 11.57 11.05 18.76
N LEU A 221 10.34 10.53 18.74
CA LEU A 221 10.09 9.14 18.32
C LEU A 221 10.42 8.95 16.82
N LEU A 222 10.04 9.90 15.98
CA LEU A 222 10.35 9.84 14.55
C LEU A 222 11.86 9.88 14.29
N ASP A 223 12.58 10.73 15.02
CA ASP A 223 14.04 10.84 14.94
C ASP A 223 14.72 9.55 15.44
N GLN A 224 14.23 8.97 16.54
CA GLN A 224 14.71 7.68 17.03
C GLN A 224 14.48 6.56 16.02
N LEU A 225 13.32 6.50 15.38
CA LEU A 225 13.02 5.49 14.37
C LEU A 225 13.90 5.70 13.12
N ALA A 226 14.06 6.94 12.67
CA ALA A 226 14.91 7.27 11.54
C ALA A 226 16.39 6.95 11.80
N SER A 227 16.88 7.17 13.02
CA SER A 227 18.27 6.86 13.41
C SER A 227 18.59 5.36 13.42
N ARG A 228 17.57 4.49 13.52
CA ARG A 228 17.74 3.02 13.43
C ARG A 228 17.85 2.53 11.98
N GLU A 229 17.47 3.36 11.01
CA GLU A 229 17.67 3.03 9.60
C GLU A 229 19.16 3.19 9.24
N ALA A 230 19.72 2.27 8.44
CA ALA A 230 21.14 2.30 8.09
C ALA A 230 21.53 3.59 7.34
N PHE A 231 20.58 4.18 6.59
CA PHE A 231 20.79 5.48 5.94
C PHE A 231 20.61 6.67 6.90
N GLY A 232 20.25 6.46 8.17
CA GLY A 232 20.01 7.52 9.17
C GLY A 232 18.86 8.46 8.80
N ARG A 233 17.95 8.03 7.92
CA ARG A 233 16.74 8.74 7.53
C ARG A 233 15.57 7.78 7.33
N ALA A 234 14.37 8.31 7.42
CA ALA A 234 13.19 7.58 6.96
C ALA A 234 13.13 7.51 5.42
N ALA A 235 12.37 6.57 4.89
CA ALA A 235 12.07 6.54 3.47
C ALA A 235 11.11 7.67 3.10
N GLU A 236 11.23 8.17 1.88
CA GLU A 236 10.19 8.95 1.25
C GLU A 236 9.05 8.01 0.79
N VAL A 237 7.82 8.51 0.81
CA VAL A 237 6.65 7.70 0.42
C VAL A 237 6.75 7.16 -1.02
N TRP A 238 7.41 7.90 -1.90
CA TRP A 238 7.62 7.49 -3.29
C TRP A 238 8.66 6.36 -3.43
N GLU A 239 9.61 6.22 -2.49
CA GLU A 239 10.56 5.09 -2.48
C GLU A 239 9.79 3.76 -2.23
N VAL A 240 8.75 3.80 -1.40
CA VAL A 240 7.85 2.66 -1.20
C VAL A 240 6.99 2.43 -2.44
N ALA A 241 6.44 3.49 -3.03
CA ALA A 241 5.62 3.42 -4.23
C ALA A 241 6.36 2.79 -5.42
N ASN A 242 7.66 3.08 -5.58
CA ASN A 242 8.49 2.48 -6.63
C ASN A 242 8.53 0.95 -6.53
N VAL A 243 8.65 0.41 -5.32
CA VAL A 243 8.65 -1.06 -5.10
C VAL A 243 7.27 -1.66 -5.35
N MET A 244 6.18 -0.95 -4.98
CA MET A 244 4.82 -1.38 -5.31
C MET A 244 4.61 -1.46 -6.83
N VAL A 245 5.06 -0.45 -7.58
CA VAL A 245 4.97 -0.42 -9.04
C VAL A 245 5.83 -1.51 -9.67
N PHE A 246 7.05 -1.75 -9.17
CA PHE A 246 7.88 -2.86 -9.62
C PHE A 246 7.14 -4.20 -9.47
N LEU A 247 6.55 -4.48 -8.31
CA LEU A 247 5.78 -5.71 -8.07
C LEU A 247 4.52 -5.79 -8.94
N ALA A 248 3.89 -4.67 -9.27
CA ALA A 248 2.74 -4.57 -10.14
C ALA A 248 3.08 -4.75 -11.63
N SER A 249 4.34 -4.51 -12.01
CA SER A 249 4.82 -4.55 -13.38
C SER A 249 5.16 -5.97 -13.86
N ASP A 250 5.42 -6.09 -15.17
CA ASP A 250 5.85 -7.36 -15.77
C ASP A 250 7.33 -7.70 -15.45
N TYR A 251 8.10 -6.74 -14.90
CA TYR A 251 9.44 -7.01 -14.36
C TYR A 251 9.42 -8.00 -13.19
N ALA A 252 8.30 -8.10 -12.48
CA ALA A 252 8.10 -9.07 -11.39
C ALA A 252 7.29 -10.29 -11.84
N SER A 253 7.30 -10.65 -13.14
CA SER A 253 6.45 -11.71 -13.72
C SER A 253 6.65 -13.10 -13.11
N TYR A 254 7.81 -13.38 -12.52
CA TYR A 254 8.11 -14.66 -11.85
C TYR A 254 7.95 -14.59 -10.32
N MET A 255 7.45 -13.46 -9.79
CA MET A 255 7.32 -13.26 -8.35
C MET A 255 5.86 -13.36 -7.92
N THR A 256 5.55 -14.29 -7.03
CA THR A 256 4.27 -14.41 -6.33
C THR A 256 4.48 -15.01 -4.94
N GLY A 257 3.72 -14.54 -3.95
CA GLY A 257 3.87 -14.95 -2.55
C GLY A 257 5.01 -14.25 -1.81
N GLU A 258 5.70 -13.32 -2.45
CA GLU A 258 6.83 -12.61 -1.86
C GLU A 258 6.38 -11.42 -0.99
N VAL A 259 7.16 -11.19 0.06
CA VAL A 259 7.04 -10.00 0.91
C VAL A 259 8.37 -9.26 0.88
N LEU A 260 8.42 -8.16 0.14
CA LEU A 260 9.65 -7.38 -0.04
C LEU A 260 9.79 -6.32 1.05
N SER A 261 10.88 -6.38 1.80
CA SER A 261 11.24 -5.31 2.74
C SER A 261 11.60 -4.03 1.96
N VAL A 262 10.94 -2.92 2.31
CA VAL A 262 11.31 -1.57 1.86
C VAL A 262 11.87 -0.82 3.06
N SER A 263 13.07 -1.16 3.43
CA SER A 263 13.74 -0.73 4.65
C SER A 263 15.25 -0.72 4.45
N SER A 264 15.94 0.20 5.06
CA SER A 264 17.40 0.17 5.16
C SER A 264 17.90 -0.52 6.43
N GLN A 265 17.01 -1.04 7.27
CA GLN A 265 17.39 -1.90 8.41
C GLN A 265 17.46 -3.37 7.98
N HIS A 266 18.20 -4.17 8.74
CA HIS A 266 18.09 -5.63 8.63
C HIS A 266 16.71 -6.10 9.14
N ALA A 267 16.13 -7.05 8.40
CA ALA A 267 14.87 -7.69 8.78
C ALA A 267 15.03 -8.57 10.03
#